data_4ebbdc521417ce0e3a1accda5511905b
#
_entry.id   4ebbdc521417ce0e3a1accda5511905b
#
_cell.length_a   1.000
_cell.length_b   1.000
_cell.length_c   1.000
_cell.angle_alpha   90.00
_cell.angle_beta   90.00
_cell.angle_gamma   90.00
#
_symmetry.space_group_name_H-M   'P 1'
#
loop_
_entity.id
_entity.type
_entity.pdbx_description
1 polymer ?
#
loop_
_entity_poly.entity_id
_entity_poly.type
_entity_poly.pdbx_seq_one_letter_code
_entity_poly.pdbx_strand_id
1 'polypeptide(L)'
;ERYLNEVISKDRKSTYNMMLCLKNDIYPLIGELPLKLVTVDEVRKVIWRKKDQGYDAAANQVRGLLKRMLDYAVTLGMIQFNPVLSIPTRHVCKAKPRDRFLTEAEIKDFYTAVFTSRIYKAQKYGLLLSLLTLVRKSELLKAKWEHVDFVNKTWLIPETKGDGNSGHSR
;
A
#
# COMPACT_ATOMS: atom_id res chain seq x y z
N GLU A 1 -4.74 -12.91 16.48
CA GLU A 1 -6.17 -13.08 16.14
C GLU A 1 -7.03 -11.92 16.67
N ARG A 2 -6.95 -11.56 17.97
CA ARG A 2 -7.76 -10.48 18.56
C ARG A 2 -7.62 -9.14 17.83
N TYR A 3 -6.40 -8.71 17.51
CA TYR A 3 -6.14 -7.49 16.73
C TYR A 3 -6.79 -7.54 15.34
N LEU A 4 -6.75 -8.68 14.67
CA LEU A 4 -7.37 -8.86 13.36
C LEU A 4 -8.89 -8.72 13.44
N ASN A 5 -9.49 -9.33 14.44
CA ASN A 5 -10.95 -9.34 14.59
C ASN A 5 -11.50 -7.99 15.08
N GLU A 6 -10.82 -7.33 16.01
CA GLU A 6 -11.34 -6.12 16.64
C GLU A 6 -10.98 -4.83 15.90
N VAL A 7 -9.83 -4.78 15.23
CA VAL A 7 -9.34 -3.56 14.57
C VAL A 7 -9.43 -3.69 13.05
N ILE A 8 -8.84 -4.75 12.50
CA ILE A 8 -8.64 -4.83 11.06
C ILE A 8 -9.93 -5.14 10.29
N SER A 9 -10.74 -6.05 10.79
CA SER A 9 -12.00 -6.41 10.13
C SER A 9 -12.97 -5.24 10.00
N LYS A 10 -12.89 -4.28 10.91
CA LYS A 10 -13.75 -3.08 10.93
C LYS A 10 -13.26 -1.96 10.03
N ASP A 11 -11.94 -1.77 9.92
CA ASP A 11 -11.36 -0.59 9.28
C ASP A 11 -10.90 -0.80 7.83
N ARG A 12 -10.71 -2.03 7.38
CA ARG A 12 -10.12 -2.29 6.07
C ARG A 12 -10.96 -3.20 5.19
N LYS A 13 -11.16 -2.76 3.95
CA LYS A 13 -11.85 -3.56 2.91
C LYS A 13 -11.05 -4.77 2.44
N SER A 14 -9.72 -4.77 2.57
CA SER A 14 -8.86 -5.89 2.17
C SER A 14 -7.76 -6.12 3.20
N THR A 15 -7.79 -7.30 3.80
CA THR A 15 -6.81 -7.78 4.78
C THR A 15 -5.80 -8.76 4.17
N TYR A 16 -5.96 -9.09 2.89
CA TYR A 16 -5.21 -10.16 2.21
C TYR A 16 -3.69 -10.02 2.34
N ASN A 17 -3.13 -8.87 1.94
CA ASN A 17 -1.68 -8.65 2.02
C ASN A 17 -1.14 -8.68 3.44
N MET A 18 -1.96 -8.26 4.41
CA MET A 18 -1.60 -8.30 5.82
C MET A 18 -1.60 -9.73 6.34
N MET A 19 -2.60 -10.54 5.97
CA MET A 19 -2.66 -11.96 6.32
C MET A 19 -1.47 -12.72 5.72
N LEU A 20 -1.08 -12.42 4.48
CA LEU A 20 0.13 -12.97 3.87
C LEU A 20 1.39 -12.60 4.66
N CYS A 21 1.54 -11.34 5.05
CA CYS A 21 2.65 -10.88 5.86
C CYS A 21 2.70 -11.60 7.23
N LEU A 22 1.56 -11.74 7.89
CA LEU A 22 1.48 -12.49 9.15
C LEU A 22 1.91 -13.94 8.96
N LYS A 23 1.32 -14.64 7.98
CA LYS A 23 1.55 -16.07 7.74
C LYS A 23 2.97 -16.37 7.31
N ASN A 24 3.54 -15.56 6.42
CA ASN A 24 4.82 -15.85 5.78
C ASN A 24 6.02 -15.28 6.53
N ASP A 25 5.82 -14.15 7.24
CA ASP A 25 6.94 -13.38 7.78
C ASP A 25 6.96 -13.33 9.31
N ILE A 26 5.80 -13.26 9.97
CA ILE A 26 5.72 -13.04 11.41
C ILE A 26 5.51 -14.34 12.18
N TYR A 27 4.47 -15.10 11.85
CA TYR A 27 4.13 -16.33 12.58
C TYR A 27 5.23 -17.38 12.60
N PRO A 28 6.00 -17.62 11.52
CA PRO A 28 7.05 -18.63 11.55
C PRO A 28 8.19 -18.36 12.56
N LEU A 29 8.35 -17.11 12.99
CA LEU A 29 9.44 -16.71 13.87
C LEU A 29 8.99 -16.41 15.30
N ILE A 30 7.84 -15.78 15.47
CA ILE A 30 7.36 -15.32 16.78
C ILE A 30 5.92 -15.71 17.10
N GLY A 31 5.25 -16.46 16.21
CA GLY A 31 3.83 -16.81 16.37
C GLY A 31 3.53 -17.65 17.62
N GLU A 32 4.47 -18.51 18.00
CA GLU A 32 4.35 -19.39 19.18
C GLU A 32 4.88 -18.73 20.48
N LEU A 33 5.54 -17.56 20.37
CA LEU A 33 6.09 -16.90 21.55
C LEU A 33 4.98 -16.22 22.37
N PRO A 34 4.97 -16.40 23.69
CA PRO A 34 4.14 -15.58 24.57
C PRO A 34 4.46 -14.10 24.36
N LEU A 35 3.43 -13.26 24.29
CA LEU A 35 3.58 -11.84 23.95
C LEU A 35 4.56 -11.09 24.87
N LYS A 36 4.61 -11.46 26.14
CA LYS A 36 5.55 -10.89 27.14
C LYS A 36 7.01 -11.20 26.86
N LEU A 37 7.31 -12.24 26.07
CA LEU A 37 8.67 -12.65 25.69
C LEU A 37 9.09 -12.08 24.32
N VAL A 38 8.23 -11.34 23.64
CA VAL A 38 8.57 -10.68 22.39
C VAL A 38 9.46 -9.46 22.67
N THR A 39 10.75 -9.67 22.58
CA THR A 39 11.79 -8.64 22.81
C THR A 39 12.10 -7.85 21.53
N VAL A 40 12.94 -6.82 21.67
CA VAL A 40 13.48 -6.05 20.52
C VAL A 40 14.24 -6.96 19.56
N ASP A 41 15.00 -7.94 20.09
CA ASP A 41 15.78 -8.87 19.27
C ASP A 41 14.89 -9.80 18.45
N GLU A 42 13.79 -10.29 19.03
CA GLU A 42 12.83 -11.13 18.30
C GLU A 42 12.15 -10.34 17.17
N VAL A 43 11.71 -9.14 17.46
CA VAL A 43 11.14 -8.24 16.44
C VAL A 43 12.15 -7.90 15.35
N ARG A 44 13.40 -7.68 15.73
CA ARG A 44 14.49 -7.41 14.79
C ARG A 44 14.73 -8.59 13.84
N LYS A 45 14.80 -9.83 14.36
CA LYS A 45 14.95 -11.04 13.53
C LYS A 45 13.87 -11.12 12.44
N VAL A 46 12.62 -10.86 12.80
CA VAL A 46 11.50 -10.86 11.85
C VAL A 46 11.70 -9.83 10.75
N ILE A 47 12.04 -8.60 11.12
CA ILE A 47 12.20 -7.49 10.16
C ILE A 47 13.43 -7.72 9.27
N TRP A 48 14.57 -8.12 9.85
CA TRP A 48 15.84 -8.30 9.13
C TRP A 48 15.79 -9.48 8.17
N ARG A 49 15.00 -10.52 8.44
CA ARG A 49 14.80 -11.62 7.48
C ARG A 49 14.44 -11.14 6.08
N LYS A 50 13.59 -10.10 5.96
CA LYS A 50 13.25 -9.49 4.66
C LYS A 50 14.33 -8.55 4.16
N LYS A 51 14.94 -7.80 5.04
CA LYS A 51 15.98 -6.85 4.71
C LYS A 51 17.21 -7.53 4.13
N ASP A 52 17.65 -8.64 4.73
CA ASP A 52 18.82 -9.41 4.30
C ASP A 52 18.59 -10.08 2.93
N GLN A 53 17.34 -10.28 2.54
CA GLN A 53 16.92 -10.69 1.20
C GLN A 53 16.90 -9.54 0.18
N GLY A 54 17.23 -8.31 0.58
CA GLY A 54 17.18 -7.12 -0.28
C GLY A 54 15.78 -6.48 -0.42
N TYR A 55 14.80 -6.91 0.35
CA TYR A 55 13.42 -6.41 0.27
C TYR A 55 13.13 -5.34 1.33
N ASP A 56 13.85 -4.23 1.31
CA ASP A 56 13.74 -3.15 2.29
C ASP A 56 12.30 -2.62 2.46
N ALA A 57 11.58 -2.44 1.34
CA ALA A 57 10.19 -1.97 1.39
C ALA A 57 9.27 -2.97 2.10
N ALA A 58 9.44 -4.27 1.84
CA ALA A 58 8.69 -5.33 2.51
C ALA A 58 9.07 -5.43 4.00
N ALA A 59 10.35 -5.30 4.33
CA ALA A 59 10.82 -5.23 5.72
C ALA A 59 10.15 -4.08 6.48
N ASN A 60 10.00 -2.91 5.84
CA ASN A 60 9.30 -1.79 6.45
C ASN A 60 7.79 -2.02 6.59
N GLN A 61 7.15 -2.75 5.67
CA GLN A 61 5.75 -3.18 5.82
C GLN A 61 5.57 -4.13 7.01
N VAL A 62 6.46 -5.12 7.15
CA VAL A 62 6.49 -6.04 8.32
C VAL A 62 6.65 -5.26 9.61
N ARG A 63 7.62 -4.33 9.66
CA ARG A 63 7.82 -3.45 10.81
C ARG A 63 6.55 -2.64 11.15
N GLY A 64 5.93 -2.05 10.13
CA GLY A 64 4.70 -1.26 10.30
C GLY A 64 3.52 -2.09 10.83
N LEU A 65 3.39 -3.34 10.38
CA LEU A 65 2.37 -4.24 10.88
C LEU A 65 2.63 -4.64 12.34
N LEU A 66 3.86 -5.08 12.66
CA LEU A 66 4.26 -5.41 14.03
C LEU A 66 4.05 -4.23 14.98
N LYS A 67 4.44 -3.01 14.54
CA LYS A 67 4.22 -1.81 15.35
C LYS A 67 2.75 -1.65 15.74
N ARG A 68 1.83 -1.70 14.78
CA ARG A 68 0.40 -1.54 15.05
C ARG A 68 -0.16 -2.63 15.96
N MET A 69 0.25 -3.88 15.75
CA MET A 69 -0.20 -5.00 16.58
C MET A 69 0.28 -4.87 18.03
N LEU A 70 1.53 -4.48 18.22
CA LEU A 70 2.11 -4.35 19.56
C LEU A 70 1.68 -3.03 20.24
N ASP A 71 1.42 -1.95 19.49
CA ASP A 71 0.74 -0.75 20.03
C ASP A 71 -0.64 -1.12 20.60
N TYR A 72 -1.40 -1.94 19.85
CA TYR A 72 -2.69 -2.42 20.32
C TYR A 72 -2.56 -3.29 21.58
N ALA A 73 -1.53 -4.14 21.68
CA ALA A 73 -1.27 -4.93 22.88
C ALA A 73 -0.90 -4.05 24.09
N VAL A 74 -0.20 -2.94 23.87
CA VAL A 74 0.07 -1.93 24.92
C VAL A 74 -1.25 -1.28 25.37
N THR A 75 -2.13 -0.90 24.43
CA THR A 75 -3.44 -0.32 24.73
C THR A 75 -4.32 -1.25 25.58
N LEU A 76 -4.19 -2.55 25.36
CA LEU A 76 -4.89 -3.57 26.17
C LEU A 76 -4.21 -3.90 27.50
N GLY A 77 -3.07 -3.27 27.84
CA GLY A 77 -2.29 -3.56 29.05
C GLY A 77 -1.61 -4.93 29.04
N MET A 78 -1.50 -5.60 27.89
CA MET A 78 -0.88 -6.94 27.78
C MET A 78 0.65 -6.86 27.88
N ILE A 79 1.24 -5.76 27.43
CA ILE A 79 2.66 -5.42 27.53
C ILE A 79 2.79 -3.95 27.93
N GLN A 80 3.92 -3.60 28.57
CA GLN A 80 4.14 -2.22 29.05
C GLN A 80 4.65 -1.28 27.96
N PHE A 81 5.40 -1.79 26.99
CA PHE A 81 5.97 -0.99 25.90
C PHE A 81 6.04 -1.79 24.61
N ASN A 82 6.06 -1.07 23.49
CA ASN A 82 6.18 -1.68 22.17
C ASN A 82 7.66 -1.78 21.75
N PRO A 83 8.24 -2.99 21.66
CA PRO A 83 9.66 -3.18 21.31
C PRO A 83 10.01 -2.71 19.90
N VAL A 84 9.05 -2.60 18.97
CA VAL A 84 9.29 -2.09 17.61
C VAL A 84 9.72 -0.63 17.61
N LEU A 85 9.34 0.15 18.62
CA LEU A 85 9.69 1.57 18.69
C LEU A 85 11.20 1.80 18.81
N SER A 86 11.93 0.84 19.37
CA SER A 86 13.40 0.87 19.44
C SER A 86 14.08 0.68 18.08
N ILE A 87 13.31 0.32 17.02
CA ILE A 87 13.84 0.11 15.67
C ILE A 87 13.30 1.23 14.74
N PRO A 88 14.04 2.33 14.53
CA PRO A 88 13.61 3.42 13.65
C PRO A 88 13.47 2.97 12.20
N THR A 89 12.48 3.52 11.49
CA THR A 89 12.22 3.21 10.06
C THR A 89 13.45 3.44 9.20
N ARG A 90 14.23 4.50 9.47
CA ARG A 90 15.46 4.83 8.72
C ARG A 90 16.53 3.72 8.73
N HIS A 91 16.52 2.84 9.74
CA HIS A 91 17.44 1.70 9.83
C HIS A 91 16.95 0.49 9.02
N VAL A 92 15.66 0.42 8.76
CA VAL A 92 15.03 -0.68 7.98
C VAL A 92 15.00 -0.35 6.51
N CYS A 93 14.48 0.80 6.16
CA CYS A 93 14.32 1.22 4.77
C CYS A 93 14.59 2.73 4.63
N LYS A 94 15.50 3.09 3.73
CA LYS A 94 15.66 4.46 3.27
C LYS A 94 14.77 4.65 2.05
N ALA A 95 13.61 5.28 2.24
CA ALA A 95 12.74 5.63 1.12
C ALA A 95 13.48 6.57 0.17
N LYS A 96 13.74 6.10 -1.05
CA LYS A 96 14.19 6.96 -2.15
C LYS A 96 12.97 7.37 -2.96
N PRO A 97 12.68 8.67 -3.10
CA PRO A 97 11.64 9.11 -4.03
C PRO A 97 11.98 8.61 -5.44
N ARG A 98 10.96 8.30 -6.21
CA ARG A 98 11.15 8.05 -7.64
C ARG A 98 11.15 9.39 -8.35
N ASP A 99 12.23 9.71 -9.02
CA ASP A 99 12.43 10.92 -9.82
C ASP A 99 12.32 10.66 -11.34
N ARG A 100 12.10 9.38 -11.72
CA ARG A 100 11.92 8.99 -13.11
C ARG A 100 10.56 9.42 -13.64
N PHE A 101 10.56 10.10 -14.76
CA PHE A 101 9.41 10.43 -15.59
C PHE A 101 9.58 9.84 -17.00
N LEU A 102 8.50 9.76 -17.75
CA LEU A 102 8.54 9.31 -19.14
C LEU A 102 9.08 10.42 -20.03
N THR A 103 10.06 10.10 -20.87
CA THR A 103 10.53 10.99 -21.93
C THR A 103 9.52 11.04 -23.09
N GLU A 104 9.63 12.04 -23.95
CA GLU A 104 8.76 12.14 -25.15
C GLU A 104 8.86 10.90 -26.04
N ALA A 105 10.08 10.36 -26.20
CA ALA A 105 10.30 9.13 -26.95
C ALA A 105 9.56 7.95 -26.33
N GLU A 106 9.66 7.76 -25.02
CA GLU A 106 8.94 6.69 -24.30
C GLU A 106 7.42 6.87 -24.36
N ILE A 107 6.92 8.10 -24.34
CA ILE A 107 5.49 8.37 -24.53
C ILE A 107 5.04 7.96 -25.93
N LYS A 108 5.82 8.28 -26.97
CA LYS A 108 5.55 7.89 -28.35
C LYS A 108 5.57 6.37 -28.52
N ASP A 109 6.55 5.70 -27.95
CA ASP A 109 6.67 4.24 -27.97
C ASP A 109 5.51 3.57 -27.24
N PHE A 110 5.12 4.10 -26.08
CA PHE A 110 3.95 3.64 -25.35
C PHE A 110 2.67 3.77 -26.19
N TYR A 111 2.47 4.91 -26.83
CA TYR A 111 1.32 5.16 -27.69
C TYR A 111 1.26 4.15 -28.83
N THR A 112 2.37 3.98 -29.54
CA THR A 112 2.51 3.00 -30.62
C THR A 112 2.23 1.57 -30.13
N ALA A 113 2.82 1.18 -29.01
CA ALA A 113 2.63 -0.15 -28.44
C ALA A 113 1.17 -0.41 -28.04
N VAL A 114 0.48 0.58 -27.47
CA VAL A 114 -0.95 0.45 -27.11
C VAL A 114 -1.80 0.23 -28.36
N PHE A 115 -1.58 0.99 -29.44
CA PHE A 115 -2.39 0.86 -30.67
C PHE A 115 -2.12 -0.43 -31.43
N THR A 116 -0.87 -0.88 -31.48
CA THR A 116 -0.48 -2.11 -32.18
C THR A 116 -0.79 -3.39 -31.38
N SER A 117 -0.97 -3.29 -30.07
CA SER A 117 -1.25 -4.42 -29.19
C SER A 117 -2.60 -5.09 -29.51
N ARG A 118 -2.72 -6.39 -29.15
CA ARG A 118 -3.95 -7.18 -29.33
C ARG A 118 -4.90 -7.12 -28.12
N ILE A 119 -4.77 -6.11 -27.23
CA ILE A 119 -5.67 -5.93 -26.11
C ILE A 119 -7.01 -5.33 -26.53
N TYR A 120 -8.05 -5.49 -25.68
CA TYR A 120 -9.39 -4.95 -25.98
C TYR A 120 -9.38 -3.41 -26.11
N LYS A 121 -10.27 -2.88 -26.96
CA LYS A 121 -10.41 -1.42 -27.19
C LYS A 121 -10.58 -0.63 -25.89
N ALA A 122 -11.42 -1.14 -24.96
CA ALA A 122 -11.62 -0.49 -23.67
C ALA A 122 -10.31 -0.36 -22.84
N GLN A 123 -9.44 -1.37 -22.90
CA GLN A 123 -8.14 -1.32 -22.22
C GLN A 123 -7.21 -0.31 -22.89
N LYS A 124 -7.18 -0.26 -24.24
CA LYS A 124 -6.40 0.76 -24.98
C LYS A 124 -6.79 2.17 -24.56
N TYR A 125 -8.07 2.48 -24.65
CA TYR A 125 -8.57 3.80 -24.27
C TYR A 125 -8.37 4.10 -22.78
N GLY A 126 -8.54 3.11 -21.90
CA GLY A 126 -8.26 3.27 -20.48
C GLY A 126 -6.80 3.62 -20.20
N LEU A 127 -5.84 2.97 -20.87
CA LEU A 127 -4.41 3.28 -20.75
C LEU A 127 -4.09 4.69 -21.25
N LEU A 128 -4.63 5.08 -22.42
CA LEU A 128 -4.43 6.42 -22.98
C LEU A 128 -5.05 7.50 -22.09
N LEU A 129 -6.27 7.26 -21.59
CA LEU A 129 -6.93 8.20 -20.70
C LEU A 129 -6.17 8.36 -19.39
N SER A 130 -5.61 7.26 -18.85
CA SER A 130 -4.73 7.32 -17.67
C SER A 130 -3.49 8.19 -17.91
N LEU A 131 -2.88 8.08 -19.09
CA LEU A 131 -1.71 8.89 -19.45
C LEU A 131 -2.08 10.38 -19.59
N LEU A 132 -3.21 10.68 -20.23
CA LEU A 132 -3.65 12.05 -20.48
C LEU A 132 -4.14 12.77 -19.23
N THR A 133 -4.82 12.05 -18.33
CA THR A 133 -5.46 12.66 -17.16
C THR A 133 -4.69 12.44 -15.86
N LEU A 134 -3.74 11.51 -15.85
CA LEU A 134 -2.95 11.13 -14.66
C LEU A 134 -3.83 10.71 -13.47
N VAL A 135 -5.03 10.19 -13.74
CA VAL A 135 -5.95 9.69 -12.70
C VAL A 135 -5.46 8.35 -12.16
N ARG A 136 -5.81 8.05 -10.92
CA ARG A 136 -5.52 6.73 -10.35
C ARG A 136 -6.35 5.65 -11.06
N LYS A 137 -5.77 4.45 -11.23
CA LYS A 137 -6.48 3.31 -11.84
C LYS A 137 -7.86 3.07 -11.23
N SER A 138 -7.99 3.20 -9.91
CA SER A 138 -9.26 3.00 -9.21
C SER A 138 -10.30 4.06 -9.52
N GLU A 139 -9.89 5.28 -9.80
CA GLU A 139 -10.75 6.40 -10.21
C GLU A 139 -11.26 6.19 -11.63
N LEU A 140 -10.36 5.82 -12.54
CA LEU A 140 -10.72 5.52 -13.91
C LEU A 140 -11.72 4.36 -14.02
N LEU A 141 -11.51 3.26 -13.25
CA LEU A 141 -12.41 2.11 -13.27
C LEU A 141 -13.80 2.38 -12.66
N LYS A 142 -13.95 3.45 -11.91
CA LYS A 142 -15.24 3.91 -11.33
C LYS A 142 -15.85 5.06 -12.09
N ALA A 143 -15.18 5.54 -13.13
CA ALA A 143 -15.68 6.63 -13.96
C ALA A 143 -17.03 6.28 -14.59
N LYS A 144 -17.94 7.25 -14.60
CA LYS A 144 -19.22 7.19 -15.27
C LYS A 144 -19.39 8.41 -16.14
N TRP A 145 -20.20 8.29 -17.19
CA TRP A 145 -20.49 9.40 -18.09
C TRP A 145 -21.18 10.59 -17.41
N GLU A 146 -21.96 10.34 -16.35
CA GLU A 146 -22.59 11.38 -15.53
C GLU A 146 -21.58 12.30 -14.81
N HIS A 147 -20.32 11.86 -14.69
CA HIS A 147 -19.25 12.66 -14.10
C HIS A 147 -18.52 13.54 -15.12
N VAL A 148 -18.86 13.45 -16.41
CA VAL A 148 -18.20 14.19 -17.49
C VAL A 148 -19.09 15.30 -17.96
N ASP A 149 -18.66 16.54 -17.76
CA ASP A 149 -19.30 17.71 -18.31
C ASP A 149 -18.61 18.12 -19.62
N PHE A 150 -19.27 17.83 -20.75
CA PHE A 150 -18.73 18.15 -22.08
C PHE A 150 -18.84 19.64 -22.42
N VAL A 151 -19.74 20.38 -21.78
CA VAL A 151 -19.91 21.82 -22.01
C VAL A 151 -18.76 22.58 -21.38
N ASN A 152 -18.49 22.30 -20.11
CA ASN A 152 -17.40 22.92 -19.37
C ASN A 152 -16.06 22.19 -19.53
N LYS A 153 -16.02 21.09 -20.30
CA LYS A 153 -14.82 20.25 -20.54
C LYS A 153 -14.16 19.77 -19.25
N THR A 154 -14.96 19.40 -18.26
CA THR A 154 -14.48 18.96 -16.95
C THR A 154 -14.90 17.51 -16.67
N TRP A 155 -14.07 16.80 -15.96
CA TRP A 155 -14.37 15.48 -15.43
C TRP A 155 -14.28 15.51 -13.91
N LEU A 156 -15.43 15.34 -13.25
CA LEU A 156 -15.51 15.23 -11.80
C LEU A 156 -15.07 13.82 -11.38
N ILE A 157 -14.03 13.74 -10.55
CA ILE A 157 -13.57 12.48 -9.95
C ILE A 157 -14.20 12.37 -8.57
N PRO A 158 -15.15 11.43 -8.35
CA PRO A 158 -15.77 11.25 -7.05
C PRO A 158 -14.72 10.84 -6.02
N GLU A 159 -14.89 11.30 -4.79
CA GLU A 159 -13.98 10.99 -3.67
C GLU A 159 -13.78 9.48 -3.53
N THR A 160 -12.53 9.05 -3.51
CA THR A 160 -12.15 7.71 -3.09
C THR A 160 -11.71 7.78 -1.62
N LYS A 161 -12.14 6.81 -0.80
CA LYS A 161 -11.71 6.72 0.62
C LYS A 161 -10.19 6.81 0.71
N GLY A 162 -9.67 7.89 1.26
CA GLY A 162 -8.24 8.15 1.40
C GLY A 162 -7.82 9.59 1.07
N ASP A 163 -8.63 10.31 0.30
CA ASP A 163 -8.41 11.74 0.06
C ASP A 163 -9.29 12.50 1.06
N GLY A 164 -8.71 12.89 2.19
CA GLY A 164 -9.42 13.73 3.13
C GLY A 164 -9.89 15.02 2.46
N ASN A 165 -11.18 15.15 2.30
CA ASN A 165 -11.95 16.38 2.11
C ASN A 165 -11.66 17.29 0.90
N SER A 166 -11.29 16.77 -0.27
CA SER A 166 -11.27 17.61 -1.48
C SER A 166 -11.61 16.81 -2.73
N GLY A 167 -12.82 17.02 -3.26
CA GLY A 167 -13.16 16.64 -4.62
C GLY A 167 -12.27 17.41 -5.60
N HIS A 168 -11.54 16.70 -6.47
CA HIS A 168 -10.69 17.31 -7.47
C HIS A 168 -11.42 17.28 -8.82
N SER A 169 -11.66 18.43 -9.42
CA SER A 169 -12.03 18.56 -10.85
C SER A 169 -10.77 18.61 -11.70
N ARG A 170 -10.71 17.86 -12.76
CA ARG A 170 -9.66 17.86 -13.78
C ARG A 170 -10.24 18.04 -15.17
#